data_37c55794390e596d9a65b474962b5a07
#
_entry.id   37c55794390e596d9a65b474962b5a07
#
_cell.length_a   1.000
_cell.length_b   1.000
_cell.length_c   1.000
_cell.angle_alpha   90.00
_cell.angle_beta   90.00
_cell.angle_gamma   90.00
#
_symmetry.space_group_name_H-M   'P 1'
#
loop_
_entity.id
_entity.type
_entity.pdbx_description
1 polymer ?
#
loop_
_entity_poly.entity_id
_entity_poly.type
_entity_poly.pdbx_seq_one_letter_code
_entity_poly.pdbx_strand_id
1 'polypeptide(L)'
;MLLCVLLPFVGKAASAAELQVTSPTGEVSVYQTDELLSHPEAREITVAGDEGYGRDMTYRAVPVAALIGDAATVEGEMGLEVIALDGFVANIPLPLVLLDGQDETAQAWIAIEPEDAPWPNLPGKEVSAGPFSMVWVDGAASNIRSEQWPYQVAKIGYAAFPAARWPQLALGEEAPEDAKRGQAVFIDQCFACHRMNGAGITELGPDLNLPMSPVDYFKPDALFMLIRDPATVRHWPDMQMHGFTTDQLSDAEIRDVIAYLQAMAGRKDE
;
A
#
# COMPACT_ATOMS: atom_id res chain seq x y z
N MET A 1 -28.25 54.35 11.37
CA MET A 1 -28.18 53.21 12.33
C MET A 1 -28.13 51.96 11.49
N LEU A 2 -26.90 51.47 11.24
CA LEU A 2 -26.64 50.31 10.37
C LEU A 2 -26.66 49.06 11.25
N LEU A 3 -27.62 48.18 11.02
CA LEU A 3 -27.77 46.93 11.77
C LEU A 3 -26.82 45.88 11.13
N CYS A 4 -25.68 45.61 11.79
CA CYS A 4 -24.77 44.53 11.41
C CYS A 4 -25.37 43.18 11.84
N VAL A 5 -25.91 42.42 10.90
CA VAL A 5 -26.36 41.06 11.15
C VAL A 5 -25.11 40.14 11.13
N LEU A 6 -24.68 39.71 12.31
CA LEU A 6 -23.69 38.65 12.48
C LEU A 6 -24.36 37.33 12.13
N LEU A 7 -24.05 36.76 10.97
CA LEU A 7 -24.37 35.37 10.64
C LEU A 7 -23.45 34.44 11.46
N PRO A 8 -24.01 33.44 12.13
CA PRO A 8 -23.19 32.47 12.84
C PRO A 8 -22.39 31.64 11.79
N PHE A 9 -21.07 31.59 11.95
CA PHE A 9 -20.21 30.67 11.26
C PHE A 9 -20.55 29.27 11.78
N VAL A 10 -21.35 28.53 11.03
CA VAL A 10 -21.55 27.11 11.28
C VAL A 10 -20.25 26.41 10.81
N GLY A 11 -19.34 26.19 11.75
CA GLY A 11 -18.17 25.36 11.50
C GLY A 11 -18.67 23.99 11.05
N LYS A 12 -18.25 23.57 9.88
CA LYS A 12 -18.44 22.19 9.41
C LYS A 12 -17.69 21.32 10.43
N ALA A 13 -18.41 20.54 11.25
CA ALA A 13 -17.78 19.55 12.10
C ALA A 13 -16.94 18.66 11.17
N ALA A 14 -15.65 18.55 11.40
CA ALA A 14 -14.82 17.58 10.73
C ALA A 14 -15.47 16.22 11.04
N SER A 15 -15.81 15.46 10.01
CA SER A 15 -16.26 14.08 10.19
C SER A 15 -15.12 13.33 10.85
N ALA A 16 -15.40 12.65 11.96
CA ALA A 16 -14.39 11.80 12.60
C ALA A 16 -13.84 10.81 11.56
N ALA A 17 -12.57 10.53 11.64
CA ALA A 17 -11.93 9.62 10.71
C ALA A 17 -12.44 8.17 10.93
N GLU A 18 -12.71 7.47 9.84
CA GLU A 18 -13.29 6.13 9.85
C GLU A 18 -12.34 5.12 9.19
N LEU A 19 -12.14 3.98 9.84
CA LEU A 19 -11.50 2.79 9.27
C LEU A 19 -12.56 1.73 9.02
N GLN A 20 -12.76 1.32 7.78
CA GLN A 20 -13.64 0.23 7.43
C GLN A 20 -12.86 -1.09 7.36
N VAL A 21 -13.32 -2.11 8.07
CA VAL A 21 -12.72 -3.45 8.05
C VAL A 21 -13.77 -4.47 7.63
N THR A 22 -13.50 -5.20 6.56
CA THR A 22 -14.38 -6.26 6.07
C THR A 22 -13.85 -7.62 6.51
N SER A 23 -14.65 -8.36 7.27
CA SER A 23 -14.33 -9.71 7.73
C SER A 23 -14.32 -10.74 6.60
N PRO A 24 -13.81 -11.98 6.81
CA PRO A 24 -13.88 -13.06 5.83
C PRO A 24 -15.31 -13.41 5.37
N THR A 25 -16.30 -13.16 6.22
CA THR A 25 -17.73 -13.42 5.92
C THR A 25 -18.41 -12.28 5.17
N GLY A 26 -17.67 -11.16 4.89
CA GLY A 26 -18.18 -9.98 4.23
C GLY A 26 -18.89 -8.99 5.17
N GLU A 27 -18.86 -9.21 6.49
CA GLU A 27 -19.35 -8.24 7.46
C GLU A 27 -18.43 -7.04 7.53
N VAL A 28 -18.98 -5.83 7.48
CA VAL A 28 -18.22 -4.57 7.52
C VAL A 28 -18.36 -3.97 8.92
N SER A 29 -17.23 -3.81 9.59
CA SER A 29 -17.08 -3.03 10.82
C SER A 29 -16.51 -1.66 10.47
N VAL A 30 -17.02 -0.61 11.10
CA VAL A 30 -16.51 0.77 10.95
C VAL A 30 -16.03 1.23 12.30
N TYR A 31 -14.77 1.59 12.39
CA TYR A 31 -14.13 2.06 13.61
C TYR A 31 -13.82 3.54 13.52
N GLN A 32 -14.14 4.27 14.59
CA GLN A 32 -13.71 5.65 14.79
C GLN A 32 -12.34 5.68 15.50
N THR A 33 -11.63 6.81 15.38
CA THR A 33 -10.31 6.99 16.01
C THR A 33 -10.33 6.70 17.52
N ASP A 34 -11.31 7.21 18.26
CA ASP A 34 -11.44 7.05 19.70
C ASP A 34 -11.79 5.61 20.10
N GLU A 35 -12.57 4.91 19.29
CA GLU A 35 -12.89 3.49 19.48
C GLU A 35 -11.61 2.64 19.35
N LEU A 36 -10.79 2.87 18.33
CA LEU A 36 -9.53 2.15 18.16
C LEU A 36 -8.50 2.52 19.23
N LEU A 37 -8.40 3.78 19.64
CA LEU A 37 -7.54 4.20 20.75
C LEU A 37 -7.91 3.51 22.08
N SER A 38 -9.20 3.17 22.23
CA SER A 38 -9.77 2.50 23.41
C SER A 38 -9.90 0.99 23.22
N HIS A 39 -9.49 0.43 22.07
CA HIS A 39 -9.62 -1.00 21.79
C HIS A 39 -8.86 -1.82 22.85
N PRO A 40 -9.40 -2.98 23.31
CA PRO A 40 -8.79 -3.79 24.37
C PRO A 40 -7.33 -4.22 24.07
N GLU A 41 -7.00 -4.41 22.80
CA GLU A 41 -5.66 -4.75 22.34
C GLU A 41 -4.82 -3.55 21.92
N ALA A 42 -5.34 -2.31 22.07
CA ALA A 42 -4.58 -1.11 21.76
C ALA A 42 -3.46 -0.94 22.78
N ARG A 43 -2.24 -0.80 22.28
CA ARG A 43 -1.04 -0.55 23.11
C ARG A 43 -0.07 0.38 22.42
N GLU A 44 0.86 0.92 23.19
CA GLU A 44 2.00 1.66 22.65
C GLU A 44 3.01 0.66 22.06
N ILE A 45 3.46 0.95 20.84
CA ILE A 45 4.51 0.19 20.15
C ILE A 45 5.58 1.14 19.63
N THR A 46 6.80 0.65 19.50
CA THR A 46 7.89 1.35 18.81
C THR A 46 8.20 0.62 17.52
N VAL A 47 8.19 1.35 16.40
CA VAL A 47 8.56 0.88 15.09
C VAL A 47 9.94 1.43 14.78
N ALA A 48 10.94 0.57 14.78
CA ALA A 48 12.30 0.95 14.42
C ALA A 48 12.40 1.15 12.91
N GLY A 49 12.96 2.29 12.49
CA GLY A 49 13.13 2.59 11.07
C GLY A 49 11.81 2.57 10.28
N ASP A 50 10.76 3.22 10.81
CA ASP A 50 9.46 3.32 10.12
C ASP A 50 9.63 3.76 8.67
N GLU A 51 9.05 3.01 7.73
CA GLU A 51 9.25 3.20 6.29
C GLU A 51 8.76 4.57 5.81
N GLY A 52 7.62 5.03 6.32
CA GLY A 52 7.04 6.31 5.93
C GLY A 52 7.83 7.51 6.45
N TYR A 53 8.36 7.41 7.67
CA TYR A 53 9.08 8.51 8.32
C TYR A 53 10.61 8.41 8.19
N GLY A 54 11.16 7.27 7.80
CA GLY A 54 12.61 7.02 7.69
C GLY A 54 13.34 7.11 9.04
N ARG A 55 12.64 6.86 10.15
CA ARG A 55 13.17 6.94 11.52
C ARG A 55 12.32 6.12 12.49
N ASP A 56 12.80 5.95 13.71
CA ASP A 56 12.01 5.32 14.77
C ASP A 56 10.79 6.17 15.10
N MET A 57 9.63 5.51 15.19
CA MET A 57 8.36 6.09 15.56
C MET A 57 7.70 5.32 16.68
N THR A 58 6.95 6.03 17.53
CA THR A 58 6.13 5.42 18.59
C THR A 58 4.68 5.72 18.33
N TYR A 59 3.85 4.69 18.40
CA TYR A 59 2.43 4.76 18.06
C TYR A 59 1.55 4.12 19.12
N ARG A 60 0.35 4.65 19.31
CA ARG A 60 -0.75 3.87 19.84
C ARG A 60 -1.34 3.05 18.70
N ALA A 61 -1.39 1.71 18.83
CA ALA A 61 -1.75 0.84 17.72
C ALA A 61 -2.50 -0.42 18.18
N VAL A 62 -3.26 -1.02 17.25
CA VAL A 62 -3.98 -2.29 17.42
C VAL A 62 -3.40 -3.30 16.43
N PRO A 63 -3.15 -4.58 16.85
CA PRO A 63 -2.74 -5.62 15.91
C PRO A 63 -3.77 -5.77 14.77
N VAL A 64 -3.32 -5.87 13.53
CA VAL A 64 -4.22 -6.09 12.38
C VAL A 64 -5.06 -7.35 12.59
N ALA A 65 -4.46 -8.42 13.10
CA ALA A 65 -5.12 -9.68 13.39
C ALA A 65 -6.34 -9.54 14.34
N ALA A 66 -6.34 -8.54 15.24
CA ALA A 66 -7.46 -8.28 16.14
C ALA A 66 -8.66 -7.61 15.45
N LEU A 67 -8.45 -7.00 14.29
CA LEU A 67 -9.49 -6.24 13.58
C LEU A 67 -10.13 -7.03 12.44
N ILE A 68 -9.40 -7.96 11.81
CA ILE A 68 -9.81 -8.62 10.56
C ILE A 68 -10.72 -9.86 10.77
N GLY A 69 -11.01 -10.24 12.02
CA GLY A 69 -11.80 -11.43 12.35
C GLY A 69 -11.03 -12.74 12.22
N ASP A 70 -11.77 -13.87 12.23
CA ASP A 70 -11.15 -15.20 12.22
C ASP A 70 -10.61 -15.59 10.83
N ALA A 71 -9.34 -15.36 10.61
CA ALA A 71 -8.63 -15.69 9.38
C ALA A 71 -8.53 -17.22 9.14
N ALA A 72 -8.74 -18.07 10.14
CA ALA A 72 -8.72 -19.54 9.97
C ALA A 72 -9.87 -20.05 9.09
N THR A 73 -10.89 -19.22 8.85
CA THR A 73 -12.01 -19.53 7.95
C THR A 73 -11.72 -19.23 6.48
N VAL A 74 -10.55 -18.65 6.17
CA VAL A 74 -10.19 -18.20 4.82
C VAL A 74 -9.46 -19.31 4.08
N GLU A 75 -9.93 -19.65 2.88
CA GLU A 75 -9.34 -20.67 2.02
C GLU A 75 -8.68 -20.06 0.78
N GLY A 76 -7.67 -20.75 0.25
CA GLY A 76 -6.99 -20.37 -0.98
C GLY A 76 -5.87 -19.33 -0.80
N GLU A 77 -5.35 -18.85 -1.92
CA GLU A 77 -4.33 -17.79 -1.95
C GLU A 77 -4.97 -16.43 -1.71
N MET A 78 -5.07 -16.07 -0.46
CA MET A 78 -5.71 -14.83 -0.02
C MET A 78 -4.70 -13.83 0.52
N GLY A 79 -5.10 -12.57 0.47
CA GLY A 79 -4.41 -11.43 1.07
C GLY A 79 -5.39 -10.44 1.66
N LEU A 80 -4.85 -9.36 2.21
CA LEU A 80 -5.61 -8.17 2.52
C LEU A 80 -5.37 -7.11 1.43
N GLU A 81 -6.45 -6.53 0.93
CA GLU A 81 -6.42 -5.23 0.26
C GLU A 81 -6.52 -4.14 1.33
N VAL A 82 -5.48 -3.33 1.43
CA VAL A 82 -5.43 -2.17 2.32
C VAL A 82 -5.47 -0.93 1.45
N ILE A 83 -6.59 -0.19 1.52
CA ILE A 83 -6.88 0.92 0.63
C ILE A 83 -6.72 2.23 1.40
N ALA A 84 -5.88 3.12 0.89
CA ALA A 84 -5.65 4.45 1.43
C ALA A 84 -6.66 5.48 0.89
N LEU A 85 -6.70 6.65 1.53
CA LEU A 85 -7.61 7.75 1.16
C LEU A 85 -7.36 8.29 -0.25
N ASP A 86 -6.14 8.21 -0.73
CA ASP A 86 -5.75 8.66 -2.08
C ASP A 86 -5.99 7.61 -3.18
N GLY A 87 -6.43 6.40 -2.82
CA GLY A 87 -6.68 5.29 -3.75
C GLY A 87 -5.50 4.35 -3.95
N PHE A 88 -4.41 4.50 -3.18
CA PHE A 88 -3.35 3.49 -3.09
C PHE A 88 -3.91 2.17 -2.56
N VAL A 89 -3.49 1.03 -3.13
CA VAL A 89 -4.02 -0.31 -2.79
C VAL A 89 -2.87 -1.27 -2.50
N ALA A 90 -2.50 -1.41 -1.24
CA ALA A 90 -1.55 -2.45 -0.86
C ALA A 90 -2.21 -3.83 -0.90
N ASN A 91 -1.54 -4.79 -1.54
CA ASN A 91 -1.96 -6.18 -1.57
C ASN A 91 -0.99 -7.00 -0.70
N ILE A 92 -1.42 -7.35 0.50
CA ILE A 92 -0.56 -7.96 1.51
C ILE A 92 -0.93 -9.44 1.65
N PRO A 93 0.01 -10.38 1.39
CA PRO A 93 -0.26 -11.80 1.58
C PRO A 93 -0.75 -12.11 2.99
N LEU A 94 -1.85 -12.86 3.12
CA LEU A 94 -2.42 -13.20 4.42
C LEU A 94 -1.43 -13.86 5.38
N PRO A 95 -0.52 -14.76 4.93
CA PRO A 95 0.49 -15.33 5.83
C PRO A 95 1.41 -14.30 6.48
N LEU A 96 1.71 -13.16 5.82
CA LEU A 96 2.50 -12.09 6.43
C LEU A 96 1.71 -11.36 7.51
N VAL A 97 0.42 -11.09 7.25
CA VAL A 97 -0.46 -10.39 8.21
C VAL A 97 -0.67 -11.20 9.49
N LEU A 98 -0.62 -12.52 9.40
CA LEU A 98 -0.84 -13.44 10.52
C LEU A 98 0.44 -13.75 11.32
N LEU A 99 1.58 -13.18 10.97
CA LEU A 99 2.77 -13.23 11.80
C LEU A 99 2.50 -12.49 13.12
N ASP A 100 2.97 -13.06 14.22
CA ASP A 100 2.63 -12.61 15.57
C ASP A 100 3.78 -11.92 16.31
N GLY A 101 4.89 -11.68 15.62
CA GLY A 101 6.09 -11.07 16.20
C GLY A 101 6.90 -11.99 17.10
N GLN A 102 6.58 -13.29 17.12
CA GLN A 102 7.39 -14.28 17.82
C GLN A 102 8.45 -14.87 16.88
N ASP A 103 9.47 -15.52 17.46
CA ASP A 103 10.54 -16.17 16.70
C ASP A 103 11.21 -15.24 15.66
N GLU A 104 11.40 -13.97 16.04
CA GLU A 104 12.02 -12.95 15.18
C GLU A 104 11.24 -12.72 13.87
N THR A 105 9.91 -12.77 13.90
CA THR A 105 9.04 -12.43 12.76
C THR A 105 8.44 -11.05 12.90
N ALA A 106 7.97 -10.47 11.78
CA ALA A 106 7.25 -9.21 11.79
C ALA A 106 5.86 -9.34 12.44
N GLN A 107 5.30 -8.22 12.88
CA GLN A 107 3.89 -8.13 13.26
C GLN A 107 3.25 -6.89 12.66
N ALA A 108 2.08 -7.07 12.04
CA ALA A 108 1.29 -6.01 11.43
C ALA A 108 0.41 -5.29 12.46
N TRP A 109 0.40 -3.95 12.42
CA TRP A 109 -0.37 -3.07 13.32
C TRP A 109 -1.08 -1.98 12.54
N ILE A 110 -2.24 -1.55 13.03
CA ILE A 110 -2.85 -0.28 12.65
C ILE A 110 -2.48 0.75 13.72
N ALA A 111 -1.60 1.65 13.35
CA ALA A 111 -1.27 2.83 14.12
C ALA A 111 -2.38 3.88 13.99
N ILE A 112 -2.73 4.53 15.10
CA ILE A 112 -3.85 5.46 15.21
C ILE A 112 -3.31 6.84 15.60
N GLU A 113 -3.55 7.84 14.78
CA GLU A 113 -3.16 9.23 15.07
C GLU A 113 -4.17 9.86 16.03
N PRO A 114 -3.75 10.27 17.25
CA PRO A 114 -4.65 10.97 18.17
C PRO A 114 -4.97 12.39 17.66
N GLU A 115 -6.22 12.83 17.77
CA GLU A 115 -6.62 14.18 17.33
C GLU A 115 -5.90 15.29 18.12
N ASP A 116 -5.62 15.06 19.40
CA ASP A 116 -4.96 16.02 20.31
C ASP A 116 -3.42 15.95 20.27
N ALA A 117 -2.86 14.97 19.58
CA ALA A 117 -1.41 14.76 19.43
C ALA A 117 -1.07 14.28 18.01
N PRO A 118 -1.28 15.11 16.98
CA PRO A 118 -1.05 14.71 15.59
C PRO A 118 0.41 14.36 15.34
N TRP A 119 0.62 13.40 14.45
CA TRP A 119 1.97 13.01 14.03
C TRP A 119 2.62 14.10 13.17
N PRO A 120 3.94 14.14 13.08
CA PRO A 120 4.63 15.03 12.15
C PRO A 120 4.23 14.71 10.70
N ASN A 121 4.41 15.68 9.82
CA ASN A 121 4.23 15.44 8.39
C ASN A 121 5.24 14.40 7.88
N LEU A 122 4.80 13.61 6.93
CA LEU A 122 5.69 12.70 6.18
C LEU A 122 6.80 13.49 5.48
N PRO A 123 8.02 12.95 5.36
CA PRO A 123 9.12 13.62 4.67
C PRO A 123 8.73 14.08 3.26
N GLY A 124 8.89 15.39 3.00
CA GLY A 124 8.55 16.00 1.72
C GLY A 124 7.06 16.16 1.42
N LYS A 125 6.17 15.88 2.38
CA LYS A 125 4.72 16.05 2.24
C LYS A 125 4.18 17.06 3.26
N GLU A 126 2.97 17.58 3.02
CA GLU A 126 2.27 18.48 3.93
C GLU A 126 1.22 17.77 4.80
N VAL A 127 1.26 16.44 4.83
CA VAL A 127 0.32 15.58 5.56
C VAL A 127 1.07 14.54 6.38
N SER A 128 0.45 14.09 7.50
CA SER A 128 0.94 12.97 8.30
C SER A 128 0.57 11.62 7.65
N ALA A 129 1.05 10.52 8.22
CA ALA A 129 0.61 9.18 7.86
C ALA A 129 -0.79 8.83 8.39
N GLY A 130 -1.37 9.68 9.23
CA GLY A 130 -2.70 9.48 9.84
C GLY A 130 -3.88 9.77 8.90
N PRO A 131 -5.09 9.50 9.37
CA PRO A 131 -5.45 9.10 10.74
C PRO A 131 -5.10 7.66 11.11
N PHE A 132 -4.98 6.75 10.14
CA PHE A 132 -4.60 5.36 10.34
C PHE A 132 -3.47 4.99 9.39
N SER A 133 -2.48 4.29 9.91
CA SER A 133 -1.35 3.79 9.12
C SER A 133 -1.09 2.33 9.44
N MET A 134 -0.88 1.50 8.43
CA MET A 134 -0.42 0.15 8.64
C MET A 134 1.08 0.17 8.80
N VAL A 135 1.56 -0.33 9.93
CA VAL A 135 2.97 -0.35 10.30
C VAL A 135 3.37 -1.75 10.73
N TRP A 136 4.68 -2.01 10.72
CA TRP A 136 5.22 -3.32 11.09
C TRP A 136 6.26 -3.18 12.20
N VAL A 137 6.08 -3.92 13.25
CA VAL A 137 7.17 -4.16 14.21
C VAL A 137 8.05 -5.25 13.62
N ASP A 138 9.37 -5.07 13.66
CA ASP A 138 10.36 -5.99 13.10
C ASP A 138 10.16 -6.36 11.61
N GLY A 139 9.67 -5.40 10.80
CA GLY A 139 9.35 -5.61 9.38
C GLY A 139 10.50 -6.21 8.56
N ALA A 140 11.74 -5.81 8.83
CA ALA A 140 12.92 -6.34 8.15
C ALA A 140 13.12 -7.85 8.37
N ALA A 141 12.70 -8.39 9.53
CA ALA A 141 12.84 -9.80 9.85
C ALA A 141 12.02 -10.72 8.93
N SER A 142 10.93 -10.19 8.33
CA SER A 142 10.06 -10.92 7.40
C SER A 142 10.07 -10.35 5.99
N ASN A 143 11.09 -9.54 5.66
CA ASN A 143 11.25 -8.91 4.34
C ASN A 143 10.00 -8.16 3.89
N ILE A 144 9.37 -7.39 4.79
CA ILE A 144 8.21 -6.56 4.45
C ILE A 144 8.66 -5.48 3.47
N ARG A 145 7.98 -5.39 2.33
CA ARG A 145 8.32 -4.47 1.23
C ARG A 145 7.80 -3.06 1.50
N SER A 146 8.40 -2.04 0.88
CA SER A 146 8.03 -0.63 1.06
C SER A 146 6.55 -0.35 0.79
N GLU A 147 5.98 -0.96 -0.25
CA GLU A 147 4.57 -0.78 -0.61
C GLU A 147 3.60 -1.55 0.30
N GLN A 148 4.10 -2.29 1.28
CA GLN A 148 3.30 -2.96 2.31
C GLN A 148 3.16 -2.13 3.60
N TRP A 149 3.51 -0.84 3.55
CA TRP A 149 3.35 0.14 4.63
C TRP A 149 2.37 1.25 4.24
N PRO A 150 1.11 0.92 3.88
CA PRO A 150 0.15 1.94 3.48
C PRO A 150 -0.17 2.88 4.64
N TYR A 151 -0.10 4.17 4.38
CA TYR A 151 -0.52 5.22 5.30
C TYR A 151 -1.85 5.83 4.84
N GLN A 152 -2.51 6.63 5.71
CA GLN A 152 -3.85 7.18 5.47
C GLN A 152 -4.86 6.09 5.09
N VAL A 153 -4.81 4.96 5.79
CA VAL A 153 -5.65 3.79 5.52
C VAL A 153 -7.12 4.13 5.78
N ALA A 154 -7.97 3.82 4.80
CA ALA A 154 -9.42 3.99 4.88
C ALA A 154 -10.16 2.65 4.97
N LYS A 155 -9.64 1.60 4.29
CA LYS A 155 -10.32 0.31 4.23
C LYS A 155 -9.32 -0.84 4.29
N ILE A 156 -9.75 -1.91 4.95
CA ILE A 156 -9.07 -3.20 4.98
C ILE A 156 -10.09 -4.28 4.64
N GLY A 157 -9.76 -5.19 3.73
CA GLY A 157 -10.66 -6.29 3.40
C GLY A 157 -9.92 -7.48 2.82
N TYR A 158 -10.54 -8.65 2.91
CA TYR A 158 -10.02 -9.86 2.29
C TYR A 158 -10.23 -9.85 0.78
N ALA A 159 -9.22 -10.26 0.04
CA ALA A 159 -9.30 -10.46 -1.40
C ALA A 159 -8.44 -11.66 -1.81
N ALA A 160 -8.81 -12.35 -2.88
CA ALA A 160 -7.87 -13.27 -3.51
C ALA A 160 -6.61 -12.52 -3.92
N PHE A 161 -5.44 -13.12 -3.68
CA PHE A 161 -4.17 -12.48 -4.00
C PHE A 161 -4.10 -12.14 -5.50
N PRO A 162 -3.47 -11.04 -5.91
CA PRO A 162 -3.57 -10.52 -7.28
C PRO A 162 -3.33 -11.54 -8.38
N ALA A 163 -2.33 -12.42 -8.22
CA ALA A 163 -2.04 -13.46 -9.21
C ALA A 163 -3.18 -14.47 -9.38
N ALA A 164 -3.93 -14.78 -8.32
CA ALA A 164 -5.08 -15.67 -8.36
C ALA A 164 -6.37 -14.94 -8.81
N ARG A 165 -6.49 -13.66 -8.46
CA ARG A 165 -7.68 -12.84 -8.77
C ARG A 165 -7.73 -12.37 -10.22
N TRP A 166 -6.56 -12.03 -10.79
CA TRP A 166 -6.46 -11.34 -12.07
C TRP A 166 -5.68 -12.18 -13.10
N PRO A 167 -6.37 -13.02 -13.91
CA PRO A 167 -5.71 -13.79 -14.98
C PRO A 167 -4.91 -12.92 -15.96
N GLN A 168 -5.27 -11.65 -16.10
CA GLN A 168 -4.57 -10.68 -16.94
C GLN A 168 -3.13 -10.39 -16.51
N LEU A 169 -2.76 -10.73 -15.27
CA LEU A 169 -1.39 -10.64 -14.77
C LEU A 169 -0.53 -11.84 -15.19
N ALA A 170 -1.18 -12.93 -15.63
CA ALA A 170 -0.49 -14.20 -15.84
C ALA A 170 0.47 -14.14 -17.02
N LEU A 171 1.63 -14.73 -16.82
CA LEU A 171 2.60 -15.01 -17.88
C LEU A 171 2.21 -16.27 -18.68
N GLY A 172 2.71 -16.39 -19.92
CA GLY A 172 2.64 -17.65 -20.66
C GLY A 172 3.46 -18.75 -19.98
N GLU A 173 3.13 -20.02 -20.26
CA GLU A 173 3.78 -21.18 -19.62
C GLU A 173 5.31 -21.21 -19.83
N GLU A 174 5.78 -20.75 -20.99
CA GLU A 174 7.19 -20.73 -21.37
C GLU A 174 7.89 -19.39 -21.07
N ALA A 175 7.30 -18.54 -20.19
CA ALA A 175 7.91 -17.26 -19.84
C ALA A 175 9.30 -17.48 -19.18
N PRO A 176 10.27 -16.60 -19.49
CA PRO A 176 11.59 -16.65 -18.87
C PRO A 176 11.50 -16.49 -17.35
N GLU A 177 12.46 -17.08 -16.63
CA GLU A 177 12.50 -17.07 -15.17
C GLU A 177 12.66 -15.66 -14.58
N ASP A 178 13.37 -14.78 -15.27
CA ASP A 178 13.47 -13.36 -14.89
C ASP A 178 12.11 -12.65 -14.99
N ALA A 179 11.31 -12.92 -16.03
CA ALA A 179 9.96 -12.40 -16.13
C ALA A 179 9.03 -12.93 -15.01
N LYS A 180 9.17 -14.20 -14.62
CA LYS A 180 8.41 -14.78 -13.49
C LYS A 180 8.76 -14.10 -12.16
N ARG A 181 10.06 -13.90 -11.89
CA ARG A 181 10.47 -13.12 -10.72
C ARG A 181 9.98 -11.68 -10.80
N GLY A 182 10.05 -11.08 -12.00
CA GLY A 182 9.55 -9.73 -12.25
C GLY A 182 8.04 -9.59 -12.01
N GLN A 183 7.24 -10.60 -12.30
CA GLN A 183 5.81 -10.62 -11.98
C GLN A 183 5.57 -10.53 -10.46
N ALA A 184 6.31 -11.30 -9.67
CA ALA A 184 6.19 -11.24 -8.21
C ALA A 184 6.56 -9.85 -7.68
N VAL A 185 7.70 -9.30 -8.13
CA VAL A 185 8.11 -7.93 -7.75
C VAL A 185 7.10 -6.88 -8.22
N PHE A 186 6.53 -7.02 -9.42
CA PHE A 186 5.50 -6.13 -9.93
C PHE A 186 4.25 -6.12 -9.04
N ILE A 187 3.79 -7.29 -8.60
CA ILE A 187 2.64 -7.40 -7.70
C ILE A 187 2.95 -6.74 -6.36
N ASP A 188 4.14 -6.93 -5.82
CA ASP A 188 4.52 -6.43 -4.50
C ASP A 188 4.83 -4.92 -4.48
N GLN A 189 5.38 -4.35 -5.57
CA GLN A 189 5.96 -3.00 -5.58
C GLN A 189 5.31 -2.04 -6.59
N CYS A 190 4.61 -2.53 -7.60
CA CYS A 190 4.08 -1.69 -8.67
C CYS A 190 2.55 -1.70 -8.72
N PHE A 191 1.94 -2.84 -8.40
CA PHE A 191 0.50 -3.06 -8.56
C PHE A 191 -0.35 -2.25 -7.57
N ALA A 192 0.27 -1.73 -6.51
CA ALA A 192 -0.39 -0.81 -5.59
C ALA A 192 -0.82 0.51 -6.25
N CYS A 193 -0.06 0.95 -7.27
CA CYS A 193 -0.29 2.19 -8.01
C CYS A 193 -0.62 1.98 -9.48
N HIS A 194 -0.23 0.86 -10.08
CA HIS A 194 -0.38 0.59 -11.51
C HIS A 194 -1.33 -0.58 -11.78
N ARG A 195 -1.93 -0.56 -12.96
CA ARG A 195 -2.69 -1.68 -13.51
C ARG A 195 -1.89 -2.39 -14.60
N MET A 196 -2.35 -3.60 -14.96
CA MET A 196 -1.81 -4.39 -16.05
C MET A 196 -2.95 -5.04 -16.84
N ASN A 197 -3.12 -4.72 -18.12
CA ASN A 197 -4.20 -5.25 -18.95
C ASN A 197 -5.60 -5.05 -18.35
N GLY A 198 -5.84 -3.93 -17.70
CA GLY A 198 -7.07 -3.63 -16.98
C GLY A 198 -7.20 -4.30 -15.60
N ALA A 199 -6.30 -5.21 -15.22
CA ALA A 199 -6.26 -5.75 -13.87
C ALA A 199 -5.83 -4.70 -12.84
N GLY A 200 -6.42 -4.76 -11.64
CA GLY A 200 -6.19 -3.80 -10.57
C GLY A 200 -7.34 -2.81 -10.40
N ILE A 201 -7.46 -2.25 -9.20
CA ILE A 201 -8.52 -1.29 -8.84
C ILE A 201 -8.00 0.13 -8.62
N THR A 202 -6.69 0.31 -8.55
CA THR A 202 -6.06 1.63 -8.36
C THR A 202 -6.16 2.47 -9.64
N GLU A 203 -6.21 3.80 -9.46
CA GLU A 203 -6.19 4.79 -10.56
C GLU A 203 -5.04 5.80 -10.40
N LEU A 204 -4.09 5.56 -9.48
CA LEU A 204 -2.99 6.47 -9.21
C LEU A 204 -2.00 6.55 -10.39
N GLY A 205 -1.63 5.40 -10.94
CA GLY A 205 -0.73 5.30 -12.08
C GLY A 205 -1.42 4.76 -13.33
N PRO A 206 -0.79 4.90 -14.52
CA PRO A 206 -1.32 4.32 -15.74
C PRO A 206 -1.30 2.79 -15.70
N ASP A 207 -2.13 2.18 -16.56
CA ASP A 207 -1.97 0.78 -16.92
C ASP A 207 -0.65 0.60 -17.67
N LEU A 208 0.16 -0.39 -17.25
CA LEU A 208 1.51 -0.60 -17.80
C LEU A 208 1.52 -1.50 -19.05
N ASN A 209 0.36 -1.78 -19.63
CA ASN A 209 0.28 -2.43 -20.95
C ASN A 209 -0.75 -1.81 -21.89
N LEU A 210 -1.75 -1.07 -21.36
CA LEU A 210 -2.80 -0.44 -22.14
C LEU A 210 -2.76 1.09 -22.03
N PRO A 211 -2.89 1.83 -23.13
CA PRO A 211 -2.96 1.34 -24.52
C PRO A 211 -1.59 0.91 -25.08
N MET A 212 -0.49 1.23 -24.38
CA MET A 212 0.88 1.00 -24.82
C MET A 212 1.77 0.67 -23.62
N SER A 213 2.58 -0.38 -23.75
CA SER A 213 3.55 -0.75 -22.72
C SER A 213 4.72 0.25 -22.66
N PRO A 214 5.26 0.56 -21.47
CA PRO A 214 6.42 1.42 -21.35
C PRO A 214 7.65 0.88 -22.13
N VAL A 215 7.75 -0.42 -22.34
CA VAL A 215 8.84 -1.02 -23.14
C VAL A 215 8.70 -0.73 -24.64
N ASP A 216 7.53 -0.29 -25.10
CA ASP A 216 7.30 0.09 -26.50
C ASP A 216 7.86 1.50 -26.83
N TYR A 217 8.02 2.38 -25.82
CA TYR A 217 8.43 3.78 -26.05
C TYR A 217 9.63 4.25 -25.23
N PHE A 218 9.98 3.56 -24.12
CA PHE A 218 11.23 3.84 -23.42
C PHE A 218 12.37 2.95 -23.93
N LYS A 219 13.56 3.52 -23.99
CA LYS A 219 14.78 2.70 -24.06
C LYS A 219 14.97 1.96 -22.73
N PRO A 220 15.53 0.74 -22.74
CA PRO A 220 15.69 -0.05 -21.50
C PRO A 220 16.37 0.69 -20.35
N ASP A 221 17.47 1.41 -20.64
CA ASP A 221 18.19 2.18 -19.62
C ASP A 221 17.36 3.35 -19.08
N ALA A 222 16.55 3.99 -19.93
CA ALA A 222 15.66 5.08 -19.51
C ALA A 222 14.49 4.56 -18.66
N LEU A 223 13.97 3.38 -18.97
CA LEU A 223 12.93 2.73 -18.16
C LEU A 223 13.49 2.30 -16.80
N PHE A 224 14.71 1.74 -16.79
CA PHE A 224 15.41 1.41 -15.55
C PHE A 224 15.57 2.66 -14.65
N MET A 225 16.07 3.77 -15.23
CA MET A 225 16.23 5.02 -14.51
C MET A 225 14.89 5.60 -14.04
N LEU A 226 13.83 5.48 -14.84
CA LEU A 226 12.49 5.93 -14.46
C LEU A 226 11.98 5.17 -13.23
N ILE A 227 12.21 3.87 -13.14
CA ILE A 227 11.81 3.06 -11.98
C ILE A 227 12.70 3.41 -10.77
N ARG A 228 14.02 3.53 -10.98
CA ARG A 228 14.97 3.84 -9.90
C ARG A 228 14.76 5.22 -9.29
N ASP A 229 14.63 6.24 -10.12
CA ASP A 229 14.41 7.63 -9.73
C ASP A 229 13.72 8.39 -10.86
N PRO A 230 12.38 8.45 -10.85
CA PRO A 230 11.59 9.09 -11.90
C PRO A 230 11.98 10.54 -12.17
N ALA A 231 12.39 11.28 -11.12
CA ALA A 231 12.73 12.69 -11.22
C ALA A 231 13.97 12.94 -12.09
N THR A 232 14.87 11.96 -12.22
CA THR A 232 16.06 12.05 -13.09
C THR A 232 15.73 11.92 -14.57
N VAL A 233 14.62 11.28 -14.90
CA VAL A 233 14.17 11.09 -16.30
C VAL A 233 13.18 12.18 -16.69
N ARG A 234 12.23 12.47 -15.83
CA ARG A 234 11.20 13.48 -16.05
C ARG A 234 10.66 14.00 -14.73
N HIS A 235 10.57 15.30 -14.58
CA HIS A 235 10.01 15.95 -13.41
C HIS A 235 8.84 16.87 -13.78
N TRP A 236 7.74 16.80 -13.01
CA TRP A 236 6.62 17.75 -13.08
C TRP A 236 5.99 17.90 -11.68
N PRO A 237 5.30 19.02 -11.39
CA PRO A 237 4.85 19.34 -10.03
C PRO A 237 3.94 18.30 -9.39
N ASP A 238 3.08 17.63 -10.17
CA ASP A 238 2.10 16.66 -9.68
C ASP A 238 2.56 15.20 -9.85
N MET A 239 3.87 14.98 -9.93
CA MET A 239 4.42 13.62 -10.05
C MET A 239 4.18 12.84 -8.76
N GLN A 240 3.44 11.72 -8.86
CA GLN A 240 3.12 10.83 -7.73
C GLN A 240 4.12 9.69 -7.60
N MET A 241 4.65 9.19 -8.73
CA MET A 241 5.62 8.11 -8.71
C MET A 241 6.90 8.54 -8.00
N HIS A 242 7.25 7.85 -6.93
CA HIS A 242 8.52 8.00 -6.22
C HIS A 242 9.57 7.03 -6.77
N GLY A 243 10.83 7.26 -6.47
CA GLY A 243 11.92 6.33 -6.75
C GLY A 243 12.09 5.30 -5.64
N PHE A 244 12.84 4.25 -5.93
CA PHE A 244 13.18 3.20 -4.97
C PHE A 244 14.67 3.23 -4.66
N THR A 245 15.05 3.18 -3.39
CA THR A 245 16.44 2.94 -2.99
C THR A 245 16.86 1.52 -3.38
N THR A 246 18.16 1.24 -3.36
CA THR A 246 18.67 -0.11 -3.66
C THR A 246 18.26 -1.15 -2.63
N ASP A 247 17.92 -0.72 -1.40
CA ASP A 247 17.47 -1.59 -0.33
C ASP A 247 15.98 -1.92 -0.46
N GLN A 248 15.17 -0.98 -0.98
CA GLN A 248 13.74 -1.20 -1.25
C GLN A 248 13.52 -2.05 -2.50
N LEU A 249 14.29 -1.80 -3.56
CA LEU A 249 14.21 -2.48 -4.84
C LEU A 249 15.61 -2.57 -5.47
N SER A 250 16.19 -3.75 -5.52
CA SER A 250 17.52 -3.96 -6.08
C SER A 250 17.56 -3.73 -7.60
N ASP A 251 18.75 -3.49 -8.14
CA ASP A 251 18.95 -3.35 -9.59
C ASP A 251 18.57 -4.63 -10.37
N ALA A 252 18.70 -5.79 -9.74
CA ALA A 252 18.30 -7.06 -10.34
C ALA A 252 16.78 -7.15 -10.44
N GLU A 253 16.06 -6.78 -9.38
CA GLU A 253 14.59 -6.77 -9.37
C GLU A 253 14.02 -5.77 -10.38
N ILE A 254 14.62 -4.59 -10.55
CA ILE A 254 14.19 -3.65 -11.62
C ILE A 254 14.32 -4.31 -12.99
N ARG A 255 15.43 -5.02 -13.26
CA ARG A 255 15.60 -5.72 -14.55
C ARG A 255 14.57 -6.86 -14.71
N ASP A 256 14.29 -7.60 -13.64
CA ASP A 256 13.26 -8.65 -13.64
C ASP A 256 11.87 -8.04 -13.92
N VAL A 257 11.51 -6.89 -13.30
CA VAL A 257 10.26 -6.15 -13.63
C VAL A 257 10.23 -5.74 -15.10
N ILE A 258 11.34 -5.22 -15.65
CA ILE A 258 11.40 -4.85 -17.08
C ILE A 258 11.20 -6.10 -17.95
N ALA A 259 11.77 -7.26 -17.58
CA ALA A 259 11.54 -8.53 -18.29
C ALA A 259 10.07 -8.97 -18.24
N TYR A 260 9.40 -8.78 -17.09
CA TYR A 260 7.96 -9.00 -16.96
C TYR A 260 7.16 -8.07 -17.90
N LEU A 261 7.45 -6.76 -17.89
CA LEU A 261 6.78 -5.80 -18.78
C LEU A 261 7.00 -6.15 -20.27
N GLN A 262 8.19 -6.63 -20.65
CA GLN A 262 8.48 -7.09 -22.01
C GLN A 262 7.65 -8.33 -22.39
N ALA A 263 7.54 -9.30 -21.48
CA ALA A 263 6.71 -10.50 -21.70
C ALA A 263 5.22 -10.14 -21.82
N MET A 264 4.74 -9.16 -21.03
CA MET A 264 3.36 -8.70 -21.07
C MET A 264 3.04 -7.81 -22.28
N ALA A 265 4.00 -7.10 -22.84
CA ALA A 265 3.78 -6.23 -24.00
C ALA A 265 3.21 -6.95 -25.23
N GLY A 266 3.53 -8.23 -25.39
CA GLY A 266 2.99 -9.11 -26.42
C GLY A 266 1.61 -9.73 -26.11
N ARG A 267 1.01 -9.44 -24.94
CA ARG A 267 -0.20 -10.10 -24.42
C ARG A 267 -1.34 -9.11 -24.14
N LYS A 268 -1.54 -8.13 -25.00
CA LYS A 268 -2.53 -7.05 -24.81
C LYS A 268 -3.98 -7.47 -24.98
N ASP A 269 -4.22 -8.58 -25.68
CA ASP A 269 -5.55 -9.03 -26.13
C ASP A 269 -5.99 -10.37 -25.46
N GLU A 270 -5.32 -10.81 -24.40
CA GLU A 270 -5.61 -12.08 -23.73
C GLU A 270 -6.40 -11.92 -22.42
#